data_5f1d0af74522ac4c06df06b19b1e9d10
#
_entry.id   5f1d0af74522ac4c06df06b19b1e9d10
#
_cell.length_a   1.000
_cell.length_b   1.000
_cell.length_c   1.000
_cell.angle_alpha   90.00
_cell.angle_beta   90.00
_cell.angle_gamma   90.00
#
_symmetry.space_group_name_H-M   'P 1'
#
loop_
_entity.id
_entity.type
_entity.pdbx_description
1 polymer ?
#
loop_
_entity_poly.entity_id
_entity_poly.type
_entity_poly.pdbx_seq_one_letter_code
_entity_poly.pdbx_strand_id
1 'polypeptide(L)'
;MIDLLLALLMIAQNPSPAAQAPADNAGEEIVITGRRLSDTERALAACLARGCPPNEDIDATLAHAENLFVAGEYQKARSTAKASLSRNRKHSAAFPVPVSDLERANGRLSAHLGEGYDYQFSTFGIRRALKSGLPRSDPRLVGASIEIADMLVSMRRTELARQTYATAEKDALKIGRRDLAATARMRSAWIDYLEDDPVGAKRKLKAIAASTDPMERVPRLASLVLLARLDRKDGKFEASDALITELGSLRLKQPALLFSPSFDLPRNNGVTSSIAVQTSTDTFDDKWIDVGFWVGPDGRVRDTEILRQRGPTAWADPLLKSINGRIYTSSDSNGADGVFRVERYSYTSLWGNRSGTRIRQRGSDARVEFLDLTVNPDAAKTKQ
;
A
#
# COMPACT_ATOMS: atom_id res chain seq x y z
N MET A 1 3.69 -11.24 7.91
CA MET A 1 4.82 -11.26 6.94
C MET A 1 4.45 -10.97 5.48
N ILE A 2 3.21 -11.22 5.06
CA ILE A 2 2.79 -11.07 3.65
C ILE A 2 2.52 -9.61 3.28
N ASP A 3 2.04 -8.79 4.22
CA ASP A 3 1.47 -7.48 3.92
C ASP A 3 2.50 -6.37 3.63
N LEU A 4 3.68 -6.42 4.24
CA LEU A 4 4.73 -5.39 4.01
C LEU A 4 5.38 -5.49 2.62
N LEU A 5 5.40 -6.68 2.03
CA LEU A 5 5.98 -6.93 0.72
C LEU A 5 5.02 -6.56 -0.42
N LEU A 6 3.71 -6.71 -0.22
CA LEU A 6 2.69 -6.27 -1.18
C LEU A 6 2.56 -4.75 -1.22
N ALA A 7 2.69 -4.06 -0.08
CA ALA A 7 2.66 -2.60 -0.01
C ALA A 7 3.82 -1.96 -0.78
N LEU A 8 5.01 -2.56 -0.77
CA LEU A 8 6.18 -2.08 -1.50
C LEU A 8 6.09 -2.23 -3.03
N LEU A 9 5.27 -3.15 -3.52
CA LEU A 9 5.01 -3.31 -4.95
C LEU A 9 3.95 -2.32 -5.48
N MET A 10 3.26 -1.59 -4.61
CA MET A 10 2.22 -0.62 -4.98
C MET A 10 2.76 0.80 -5.27
N ILE A 11 4.05 1.08 -5.04
CA ILE A 11 4.67 2.42 -5.18
C ILE A 11 4.63 2.97 -6.62
N ALA A 12 4.32 2.16 -7.63
CA ALA A 12 4.36 2.57 -9.03
C ALA A 12 3.01 3.07 -9.61
N GLN A 13 1.95 3.21 -8.83
CA GLN A 13 0.64 3.58 -9.37
C GLN A 13 -0.04 4.68 -8.56
N ASN A 14 0.15 5.87 -8.95
CA ASN A 14 -0.59 7.13 -8.93
C ASN A 14 0.16 8.30 -8.30
N PRO A 15 0.34 9.39 -9.04
CA PRO A 15 0.62 10.69 -8.46
C PRO A 15 -0.69 11.28 -7.94
N SER A 16 -0.82 11.43 -6.63
CA SER A 16 -1.85 12.27 -6.03
C SER A 16 -1.43 13.74 -6.14
N PRO A 17 -2.31 14.66 -6.48
CA PRO A 17 -1.94 16.05 -6.70
C PRO A 17 -1.68 16.80 -5.39
N ALA A 18 -0.51 17.41 -5.27
CA ALA A 18 -0.11 18.22 -4.13
C ALA A 18 -0.39 19.71 -4.34
N ALA A 19 -0.77 20.42 -3.27
CA ALA A 19 -0.94 21.87 -3.23
C ALA A 19 0.25 22.55 -2.55
N GLN A 20 0.62 23.74 -3.05
CA GLN A 20 1.72 24.56 -2.56
C GLN A 20 1.43 25.26 -1.22
N ALA A 21 2.46 25.41 -0.38
CA ALA A 21 2.47 26.29 0.79
C ALA A 21 3.55 27.38 0.66
N PRO A 22 3.33 28.60 1.20
CA PRO A 22 4.34 29.65 1.23
C PRO A 22 5.31 29.43 2.43
N ALA A 23 6.57 29.82 2.20
CA ALA A 23 7.62 29.75 3.21
C ALA A 23 7.45 30.86 4.25
N ASP A 24 7.52 30.49 5.55
CA ASP A 24 8.06 31.37 6.61
C ASP A 24 8.51 30.55 7.81
N ASN A 25 9.64 31.00 8.38
CA ASN A 25 10.44 30.36 9.40
C ASN A 25 9.74 30.26 10.76
N ALA A 26 9.69 29.03 11.33
CA ALA A 26 9.93 28.73 12.75
C ALA A 26 9.60 27.26 13.05
N GLY A 27 10.61 26.44 13.41
CA GLY A 27 10.42 25.07 13.93
C GLY A 27 10.04 24.08 12.84
N GLU A 28 10.83 23.03 12.65
CA GLU A 28 10.54 21.96 11.67
C GLU A 28 9.21 21.25 12.00
N GLU A 29 8.11 21.81 11.56
CA GLU A 29 6.81 21.15 11.54
C GLU A 29 6.77 20.28 10.30
N ILE A 30 6.83 18.94 10.46
CA ILE A 30 6.69 17.99 9.36
C ILE A 30 5.26 18.09 8.84
N VAL A 31 5.06 18.84 7.76
CA VAL A 31 3.76 18.98 7.09
C VAL A 31 3.52 17.77 6.21
N ILE A 32 2.76 16.79 6.70
CA ILE A 32 2.42 15.56 5.98
C ILE A 32 1.34 15.80 4.91
N THR A 33 0.46 16.78 5.11
CA THR A 33 -0.50 17.24 4.10
C THR A 33 -0.51 18.77 4.09
N GLY A 34 -0.40 19.37 2.91
CA GLY A 34 -0.39 20.82 2.75
C GLY A 34 -1.72 21.52 3.06
N ARG A 35 -2.76 20.80 3.53
CA ARG A 35 -4.09 21.35 3.80
C ARG A 35 -4.52 21.06 5.24
N ARG A 36 -5.07 22.08 5.93
CA ARG A 36 -5.64 21.88 7.27
C ARG A 36 -6.91 21.04 7.19
N LEU A 37 -7.14 20.21 8.22
CA LEU A 37 -8.34 19.36 8.30
C LEU A 37 -9.63 20.19 8.19
N SER A 38 -9.70 21.34 8.89
CA SER A 38 -10.84 22.27 8.84
C SER A 38 -11.10 22.87 7.46
N ASP A 39 -10.05 23.02 6.62
CA ASP A 39 -10.19 23.59 5.29
C ASP A 39 -10.81 22.57 4.32
N THR A 40 -10.38 21.30 4.40
CA THR A 40 -10.97 20.23 3.59
C THR A 40 -12.39 19.88 4.05
N GLU A 41 -12.70 19.98 5.36
CA GLU A 41 -14.05 19.82 5.89
C GLU A 41 -14.98 20.91 5.34
N ARG A 42 -14.56 22.17 5.42
CA ARG A 42 -15.34 23.30 4.86
C ARG A 42 -15.54 23.18 3.36
N ALA A 43 -14.49 22.77 2.62
CA ALA A 43 -14.58 22.58 1.18
C ALA A 43 -15.60 21.50 0.81
N LEU A 44 -15.58 20.35 1.50
CA LEU A 44 -16.56 19.29 1.29
C LEU A 44 -17.98 19.77 1.66
N ALA A 45 -18.14 20.41 2.80
CA ALA A 45 -19.43 20.94 3.23
C ALA A 45 -20.01 21.97 2.23
N ALA A 46 -19.17 22.89 1.73
CA ALA A 46 -19.57 23.88 0.72
C ALA A 46 -19.95 23.21 -0.62
N CYS A 47 -19.20 22.18 -1.03
CA CYS A 47 -19.54 21.41 -2.24
C CYS A 47 -20.93 20.75 -2.10
N LEU A 48 -21.17 20.05 -1.00
CA LEU A 48 -22.43 19.37 -0.75
C LEU A 48 -23.62 20.35 -0.64
N ALA A 49 -23.41 21.50 0.01
CA ALA A 49 -24.47 22.51 0.19
C ALA A 49 -24.94 23.11 -1.14
N ARG A 50 -24.04 23.28 -2.12
CA ARG A 50 -24.39 23.81 -3.46
C ARG A 50 -24.81 22.73 -4.46
N GLY A 51 -24.82 21.43 -4.05
CA GLY A 51 -25.11 20.32 -4.97
C GLY A 51 -24.08 20.17 -6.09
N CYS A 52 -22.79 20.22 -5.76
CA CYS A 52 -21.71 20.15 -6.73
C CYS A 52 -21.75 18.88 -7.60
N PRO A 53 -21.12 18.89 -8.81
CA PRO A 53 -21.07 17.73 -9.69
C PRO A 53 -20.38 16.53 -9.03
N PRO A 54 -20.63 15.28 -9.49
CA PRO A 54 -20.08 14.06 -8.90
C PRO A 54 -18.54 14.03 -8.80
N ASN A 55 -17.83 14.53 -9.80
CA ASN A 55 -16.36 14.61 -9.77
C ASN A 55 -15.86 15.56 -8.66
N GLU A 56 -16.50 16.73 -8.50
CA GLU A 56 -16.13 17.68 -7.44
C GLU A 56 -16.45 17.14 -6.04
N ASP A 57 -17.62 16.47 -5.85
CA ASP A 57 -17.95 15.77 -4.59
C ASP A 57 -16.88 14.72 -4.26
N ILE A 58 -16.49 13.92 -5.26
CA ILE A 58 -15.48 12.88 -5.07
C ILE A 58 -14.13 13.48 -4.69
N ASP A 59 -13.66 14.50 -5.41
CA ASP A 59 -12.39 15.15 -5.17
C ASP A 59 -12.34 15.79 -3.77
N ALA A 60 -13.38 16.52 -3.38
CA ALA A 60 -13.50 17.12 -2.05
C ALA A 60 -13.57 16.04 -0.95
N THR A 61 -14.29 14.95 -1.20
CA THR A 61 -14.39 13.81 -0.29
C THR A 61 -13.04 13.14 -0.10
N LEU A 62 -12.31 12.85 -1.18
CA LEU A 62 -11.01 12.20 -1.13
C LEU A 62 -10.00 13.06 -0.35
N ALA A 63 -9.96 14.37 -0.62
CA ALA A 63 -9.08 15.30 0.09
C ALA A 63 -9.39 15.34 1.59
N HIS A 64 -10.69 15.36 1.98
CA HIS A 64 -11.04 15.35 3.41
C HIS A 64 -10.82 14.00 4.07
N ALA A 65 -11.13 12.89 3.38
CA ALA A 65 -10.90 11.54 3.91
C ALA A 65 -9.39 11.24 4.08
N GLU A 66 -8.53 11.74 3.18
CA GLU A 66 -7.08 11.66 3.31
C GLU A 66 -6.58 12.41 4.56
N ASN A 67 -7.03 13.64 4.77
CA ASN A 67 -6.67 14.41 5.96
C ASN A 67 -7.16 13.75 7.27
N LEU A 68 -8.37 13.21 7.28
CA LEU A 68 -8.89 12.43 8.40
C LEU A 68 -8.03 11.19 8.67
N PHE A 69 -7.62 10.49 7.60
CA PHE A 69 -6.73 9.32 7.71
C PHE A 69 -5.38 9.70 8.32
N VAL A 70 -4.74 10.77 7.81
CA VAL A 70 -3.46 11.28 8.34
C VAL A 70 -3.59 11.73 9.78
N ALA A 71 -4.75 12.30 10.17
CA ALA A 71 -5.06 12.63 11.56
C ALA A 71 -5.32 11.39 12.45
N GLY A 72 -5.40 10.18 11.88
CA GLY A 72 -5.70 8.95 12.60
C GLY A 72 -7.19 8.71 12.85
N GLU A 73 -8.06 9.54 12.25
CA GLU A 73 -9.52 9.45 12.39
C GLU A 73 -10.13 8.47 11.38
N TYR A 74 -9.66 7.21 11.39
CA TYR A 74 -9.96 6.21 10.36
C TYR A 74 -11.46 5.93 10.17
N GLN A 75 -12.23 5.88 11.26
CA GLN A 75 -13.68 5.63 11.19
C GLN A 75 -14.39 6.80 10.50
N LYS A 76 -13.98 8.04 10.80
CA LYS A 76 -14.54 9.23 10.15
C LYS A 76 -14.14 9.28 8.68
N ALA A 77 -12.88 8.98 8.35
CA ALA A 77 -12.41 8.89 6.97
C ALA A 77 -13.24 7.89 6.16
N ARG A 78 -13.46 6.69 6.73
CA ARG A 78 -14.24 5.64 6.08
C ARG A 78 -15.72 6.03 5.93
N SER A 79 -16.35 6.61 6.96
CA SER A 79 -17.75 7.05 6.86
C SER A 79 -17.93 8.15 5.81
N THR A 80 -16.99 9.07 5.71
CA THR A 80 -16.95 10.12 4.67
C THR A 80 -16.85 9.52 3.27
N ALA A 81 -15.91 8.59 3.05
CA ALA A 81 -15.76 7.89 1.77
C ALA A 81 -17.02 7.07 1.40
N LYS A 82 -17.60 6.33 2.36
CA LYS A 82 -18.83 5.54 2.14
C LYS A 82 -20.04 6.42 1.81
N ALA A 83 -20.18 7.58 2.46
CA ALA A 83 -21.24 8.51 2.15
C ALA A 83 -21.15 9.03 0.70
N SER A 84 -19.96 9.39 0.25
CA SER A 84 -19.73 9.80 -1.14
C SER A 84 -19.94 8.65 -2.13
N LEU A 85 -19.50 7.43 -1.81
CA LEU A 85 -19.79 6.23 -2.63
C LEU A 85 -21.30 6.01 -2.80
N SER A 86 -22.07 6.19 -1.74
CA SER A 86 -23.55 6.08 -1.80
C SER A 86 -24.18 7.09 -2.76
N ARG A 87 -23.65 8.31 -2.80
CA ARG A 87 -24.11 9.37 -3.72
C ARG A 87 -23.67 9.15 -5.16
N ASN A 88 -22.40 8.73 -5.36
CA ASN A 88 -21.72 8.83 -6.63
C ASN A 88 -21.58 7.53 -7.41
N ARG A 89 -21.76 6.34 -6.79
CA ARG A 89 -21.63 5.04 -7.49
C ARG A 89 -22.53 4.93 -8.73
N LYS A 90 -23.71 5.51 -8.72
CA LYS A 90 -24.64 5.54 -9.86
C LYS A 90 -24.09 6.33 -11.06
N HIS A 91 -23.11 7.20 -10.84
CA HIS A 91 -22.47 8.02 -11.87
C HIS A 91 -21.20 7.39 -12.47
N SER A 92 -20.90 6.12 -12.14
CA SER A 92 -19.66 5.44 -12.57
C SER A 92 -19.51 5.36 -14.10
N ALA A 93 -20.59 5.37 -14.87
CA ALA A 93 -20.50 5.38 -16.34
C ALA A 93 -19.94 6.71 -16.87
N ALA A 94 -20.33 7.83 -16.28
CA ALA A 94 -19.86 9.17 -16.68
C ALA A 94 -18.51 9.53 -16.02
N PHE A 95 -18.26 9.03 -14.79
CA PHE A 95 -17.08 9.33 -13.99
C PHE A 95 -16.38 8.03 -13.50
N PRO A 96 -15.95 7.13 -14.42
CA PRO A 96 -15.45 5.82 -14.03
C PRO A 96 -14.17 5.88 -13.19
N VAL A 97 -13.25 6.81 -13.50
CA VAL A 97 -11.99 6.95 -12.75
C VAL A 97 -12.22 7.56 -11.38
N PRO A 98 -12.89 8.71 -11.21
CA PRO A 98 -13.18 9.26 -9.89
C PRO A 98 -13.91 8.27 -8.96
N VAL A 99 -14.93 7.55 -9.47
CA VAL A 99 -15.62 6.54 -8.66
C VAL A 99 -14.71 5.37 -8.30
N SER A 100 -13.82 4.94 -9.19
CA SER A 100 -12.83 3.89 -8.89
C SER A 100 -11.84 4.32 -7.82
N ASP A 101 -11.44 5.60 -7.81
CA ASP A 101 -10.52 6.15 -6.79
C ASP A 101 -11.19 6.22 -5.42
N LEU A 102 -12.46 6.57 -5.39
CA LEU A 102 -13.26 6.54 -4.17
C LEU A 102 -13.43 5.11 -3.63
N GLU A 103 -13.67 4.11 -4.50
CA GLU A 103 -13.68 2.68 -4.10
C GLU A 103 -12.30 2.27 -3.56
N ARG A 104 -11.21 2.71 -4.19
CA ARG A 104 -9.84 2.42 -3.73
C ARG A 104 -9.56 3.02 -2.36
N ALA A 105 -9.95 4.28 -2.14
CA ALA A 105 -9.82 4.94 -0.84
C ALA A 105 -10.62 4.20 0.24
N ASN A 106 -11.89 3.84 -0.02
CA ASN A 106 -12.69 3.06 0.92
C ASN A 106 -12.09 1.68 1.20
N GLY A 107 -11.53 1.02 0.19
CA GLY A 107 -10.85 -0.27 0.36
C GLY A 107 -9.63 -0.17 1.28
N ARG A 108 -8.76 0.83 1.08
CA ARG A 108 -7.58 1.07 1.94
C ARG A 108 -7.98 1.36 3.38
N LEU A 109 -8.95 2.25 3.60
CA LEU A 109 -9.47 2.56 4.92
C LEU A 109 -10.05 1.30 5.60
N SER A 110 -10.75 0.47 4.83
CA SER A 110 -11.30 -0.80 5.33
C SER A 110 -10.20 -1.78 5.73
N ALA A 111 -9.10 -1.85 4.98
CA ALA A 111 -7.95 -2.69 5.33
C ALA A 111 -7.33 -2.26 6.67
N HIS A 112 -7.07 -0.96 6.86
CA HIS A 112 -6.53 -0.43 8.12
C HIS A 112 -7.45 -0.67 9.31
N LEU A 113 -8.76 -0.70 9.09
CA LEU A 113 -9.76 -1.01 10.10
C LEU A 113 -10.02 -2.52 10.29
N GLY A 114 -9.37 -3.39 9.50
CA GLY A 114 -9.59 -4.84 9.54
C GLY A 114 -10.91 -5.29 8.93
N GLU A 115 -11.61 -4.42 8.17
CA GLU A 115 -12.90 -4.67 7.54
C GLU A 115 -12.72 -5.46 6.23
N GLY A 116 -12.39 -6.75 6.35
CA GLY A 116 -12.03 -7.58 5.20
C GLY A 116 -13.09 -7.68 4.11
N TYR A 117 -14.38 -7.74 4.47
CA TYR A 117 -15.48 -7.75 3.49
C TYR A 117 -15.57 -6.45 2.70
N ASP A 118 -15.50 -5.30 3.37
CA ASP A 118 -15.57 -4.00 2.71
C ASP A 118 -14.34 -3.76 1.84
N TYR A 119 -13.15 -4.22 2.28
CA TYR A 119 -11.94 -4.21 1.47
C TYR A 119 -12.12 -4.99 0.16
N GLN A 120 -12.64 -6.24 0.24
CA GLN A 120 -12.92 -7.04 -0.95
C GLN A 120 -13.95 -6.36 -1.86
N PHE A 121 -15.06 -5.91 -1.28
CA PHE A 121 -16.16 -5.32 -2.03
C PHE A 121 -15.70 -4.09 -2.80
N SER A 122 -14.89 -3.24 -2.17
CA SER A 122 -14.32 -2.05 -2.80
C SER A 122 -13.29 -2.40 -3.87
N THR A 123 -12.43 -3.40 -3.64
CA THR A 123 -11.48 -3.83 -4.66
C THR A 123 -12.18 -4.33 -5.93
N PHE A 124 -13.25 -5.11 -5.80
CA PHE A 124 -14.10 -5.44 -6.96
C PHE A 124 -14.85 -4.23 -7.51
N GLY A 125 -15.20 -3.27 -6.65
CA GLY A 125 -15.85 -2.02 -7.01
C GLY A 125 -15.00 -1.18 -7.95
N ILE A 126 -13.69 -1.10 -7.73
CA ILE A 126 -12.73 -0.42 -8.61
C ILE A 126 -12.91 -0.88 -10.06
N ARG A 127 -12.78 -2.18 -10.30
CA ARG A 127 -12.88 -2.74 -11.65
C ARG A 127 -14.29 -2.56 -12.24
N ARG A 128 -15.32 -2.66 -11.42
CA ARG A 128 -16.72 -2.44 -11.83
C ARG A 128 -16.93 -0.99 -12.30
N ALA A 129 -16.46 -0.01 -11.53
CA ALA A 129 -16.55 1.40 -11.87
C ALA A 129 -15.82 1.71 -13.18
N LEU A 130 -14.57 1.26 -13.32
CA LEU A 130 -13.79 1.46 -14.53
C LEU A 130 -14.46 0.83 -15.77
N LYS A 131 -14.98 -0.39 -15.62
CA LYS A 131 -15.64 -1.13 -16.73
C LYS A 131 -16.94 -0.46 -17.20
N SER A 132 -17.60 0.33 -16.35
CA SER A 132 -18.88 0.96 -16.70
C SER A 132 -18.72 2.13 -17.70
N GLY A 133 -17.54 2.77 -17.79
CA GLY A 133 -17.34 3.93 -18.64
C GLY A 133 -16.06 3.92 -19.49
N LEU A 134 -15.14 2.95 -19.27
CA LEU A 134 -13.91 2.86 -20.04
C LEU A 134 -13.98 1.77 -21.13
N PRO A 135 -13.29 1.95 -22.26
CA PRO A 135 -13.18 0.95 -23.30
C PRO A 135 -12.43 -0.27 -22.77
N ARG A 136 -12.73 -1.46 -23.32
CA ARG A 136 -12.10 -2.74 -22.90
C ARG A 136 -10.57 -2.76 -23.07
N SER A 137 -10.04 -1.90 -23.93
CA SER A 137 -8.59 -1.73 -24.15
C SER A 137 -7.92 -0.78 -23.17
N ASP A 138 -8.66 -0.19 -22.24
CA ASP A 138 -8.06 0.73 -21.25
C ASP A 138 -7.17 -0.03 -20.26
N PRO A 139 -5.89 0.35 -20.13
CA PRO A 139 -4.94 -0.36 -19.27
C PRO A 139 -5.31 -0.35 -17.78
N ARG A 140 -6.11 0.61 -17.32
CA ARG A 140 -6.59 0.67 -15.93
C ARG A 140 -7.45 -0.54 -15.56
N LEU A 141 -8.15 -1.16 -16.54
CA LEU A 141 -8.90 -2.40 -16.30
C LEU A 141 -7.99 -3.60 -15.99
N VAL A 142 -6.83 -3.65 -16.63
CA VAL A 142 -5.81 -4.67 -16.32
C VAL A 142 -5.20 -4.39 -14.95
N GLY A 143 -4.85 -3.13 -14.65
CA GLY A 143 -4.37 -2.73 -13.33
C GLY A 143 -5.33 -3.13 -12.22
N ALA A 144 -6.63 -2.84 -12.38
CA ALA A 144 -7.65 -3.26 -11.42
C ALA A 144 -7.76 -4.79 -11.26
N SER A 145 -7.49 -5.56 -12.32
CA SER A 145 -7.45 -7.03 -12.22
C SER A 145 -6.22 -7.51 -11.44
N ILE A 146 -5.08 -6.83 -11.58
CA ILE A 146 -3.89 -7.08 -10.77
C ILE A 146 -4.17 -6.74 -9.29
N GLU A 147 -4.82 -5.60 -8.99
CA GLU A 147 -5.23 -5.24 -7.62
C GLU A 147 -6.16 -6.30 -6.99
N ILE A 148 -7.08 -6.87 -7.78
CA ILE A 148 -7.94 -7.99 -7.33
C ILE A 148 -7.09 -9.22 -6.98
N ALA A 149 -6.11 -9.55 -7.80
CA ALA A 149 -5.23 -10.70 -7.54
C ALA A 149 -4.37 -10.46 -6.29
N ASP A 150 -3.85 -9.24 -6.07
CA ASP A 150 -3.13 -8.85 -4.86
C ASP A 150 -4.00 -9.03 -3.60
N MET A 151 -5.26 -8.58 -3.66
CA MET A 151 -6.23 -8.76 -2.59
C MET A 151 -6.46 -10.26 -2.31
N LEU A 152 -6.58 -11.10 -3.35
CA LEU A 152 -6.74 -12.54 -3.18
C LEU A 152 -5.52 -13.19 -2.52
N VAL A 153 -4.30 -12.74 -2.84
CA VAL A 153 -3.06 -13.19 -2.15
C VAL A 153 -3.12 -12.81 -0.67
N SER A 154 -3.49 -11.57 -0.34
CA SER A 154 -3.60 -11.12 1.06
C SER A 154 -4.62 -11.92 1.87
N MET A 155 -5.59 -12.51 1.19
CA MET A 155 -6.61 -13.40 1.75
C MET A 155 -6.23 -14.89 1.74
N ARG A 156 -4.99 -15.21 1.36
CA ARG A 156 -4.50 -16.59 1.20
C ARG A 156 -5.27 -17.43 0.17
N ARG A 157 -5.92 -16.78 -0.80
CA ARG A 157 -6.59 -17.43 -1.95
C ARG A 157 -5.65 -17.48 -3.14
N THR A 158 -4.52 -18.14 -2.96
CA THR A 158 -3.38 -18.12 -3.89
C THR A 158 -3.71 -18.69 -5.25
N GLU A 159 -4.48 -19.78 -5.32
CA GLU A 159 -4.86 -20.39 -6.60
C GLU A 159 -5.73 -19.44 -7.44
N LEU A 160 -6.72 -18.78 -6.83
CA LEU A 160 -7.57 -17.83 -7.53
C LEU A 160 -6.79 -16.57 -7.93
N ALA A 161 -5.84 -16.16 -7.10
CA ALA A 161 -4.92 -15.06 -7.43
C ALA A 161 -4.07 -15.39 -8.64
N ARG A 162 -3.51 -16.59 -8.72
CA ARG A 162 -2.71 -17.08 -9.85
C ARG A 162 -3.49 -17.04 -11.16
N GLN A 163 -4.72 -17.55 -11.16
CA GLN A 163 -5.62 -17.51 -12.32
C GLN A 163 -5.96 -16.07 -12.73
N THR A 164 -6.15 -15.19 -11.75
CA THR A 164 -6.45 -13.78 -12.00
C THR A 164 -5.25 -13.06 -12.59
N TYR A 165 -4.02 -13.30 -12.09
CA TYR A 165 -2.79 -12.76 -12.70
C TYR A 165 -2.58 -13.28 -14.12
N ALA A 166 -2.78 -14.56 -14.38
CA ALA A 166 -2.65 -15.13 -15.72
C ALA A 166 -3.64 -14.49 -16.71
N THR A 167 -4.87 -14.22 -16.27
CA THR A 167 -5.86 -13.50 -17.07
C THR A 167 -5.43 -12.05 -17.31
N ALA A 168 -4.95 -11.36 -16.29
CA ALA A 168 -4.45 -9.99 -16.40
C ALA A 168 -3.24 -9.88 -17.34
N GLU A 169 -2.30 -10.84 -17.28
CA GLU A 169 -1.19 -10.95 -18.21
C GLU A 169 -1.66 -11.07 -19.67
N LYS A 170 -2.56 -12.02 -19.93
CA LYS A 170 -3.12 -12.23 -21.26
C LYS A 170 -3.82 -10.97 -21.79
N ASP A 171 -4.59 -10.29 -20.95
CA ASP A 171 -5.31 -9.08 -21.35
C ASP A 171 -4.35 -7.89 -21.55
N ALA A 172 -3.29 -7.77 -20.74
CA ALA A 172 -2.22 -6.78 -20.92
C ALA A 172 -1.51 -6.95 -22.29
N LEU A 173 -1.17 -8.19 -22.65
CA LEU A 173 -0.53 -8.47 -23.94
C LEU A 173 -1.41 -8.12 -25.13
N LYS A 174 -2.74 -8.38 -25.05
CA LYS A 174 -3.69 -8.01 -26.12
C LYS A 174 -3.74 -6.51 -26.39
N ILE A 175 -3.50 -5.68 -25.35
CA ILE A 175 -3.52 -4.21 -25.49
C ILE A 175 -2.12 -3.61 -25.62
N GLY A 176 -1.07 -4.44 -25.82
CA GLY A 176 0.31 -4.01 -26.01
C GLY A 176 1.02 -3.52 -24.73
N ARG A 177 0.44 -3.72 -23.53
CA ARG A 177 1.00 -3.27 -22.26
C ARG A 177 1.88 -4.36 -21.64
N ARG A 178 3.10 -4.49 -22.19
CA ARG A 178 4.10 -5.48 -21.72
C ARG A 178 4.54 -5.25 -20.30
N ASP A 179 4.58 -4.00 -19.83
CA ASP A 179 4.84 -3.62 -18.45
C ASP A 179 3.84 -4.24 -17.46
N LEU A 180 2.54 -4.15 -17.77
CA LEU A 180 1.50 -4.77 -16.94
C LEU A 180 1.53 -6.30 -17.02
N ALA A 181 1.84 -6.87 -18.19
CA ALA A 181 2.00 -8.30 -18.34
C ALA A 181 3.18 -8.84 -17.49
N ALA A 182 4.33 -8.18 -17.57
CA ALA A 182 5.49 -8.54 -16.75
C ALA A 182 5.22 -8.34 -15.25
N THR A 183 4.47 -7.30 -14.88
CA THR A 183 4.04 -7.08 -13.49
C THR A 183 3.17 -8.24 -12.99
N ALA A 184 2.19 -8.69 -13.77
CA ALA A 184 1.32 -9.81 -13.40
C ALA A 184 2.14 -11.10 -13.24
N ARG A 185 3.08 -11.40 -14.18
CA ARG A 185 4.00 -12.56 -14.08
C ARG A 185 4.88 -12.50 -12.82
N MET A 186 5.46 -11.34 -12.53
CA MET A 186 6.30 -11.12 -11.35
C MET A 186 5.53 -11.39 -10.05
N ARG A 187 4.32 -10.87 -9.94
CA ARG A 187 3.46 -11.09 -8.77
C ARG A 187 2.99 -12.54 -8.66
N SER A 188 2.73 -13.21 -9.78
CA SER A 188 2.44 -14.65 -9.81
C SER A 188 3.65 -15.49 -9.36
N ALA A 189 4.88 -15.09 -9.72
CA ALA A 189 6.10 -15.76 -9.24
C ALA A 189 6.26 -15.64 -7.72
N TRP A 190 5.79 -14.56 -7.12
CA TRP A 190 5.78 -14.41 -5.67
C TRP A 190 4.86 -15.42 -4.97
N ILE A 191 3.75 -15.83 -5.60
CA ILE A 191 2.88 -16.90 -5.07
C ILE A 191 3.65 -18.21 -4.99
N ASP A 192 4.46 -18.56 -5.99
CA ASP A 192 5.28 -19.79 -5.96
C ASP A 192 6.17 -19.81 -4.70
N TYR A 193 6.79 -18.66 -4.40
CA TYR A 193 7.60 -18.53 -3.19
C TYR A 193 6.76 -18.71 -1.89
N LEU A 194 5.56 -18.16 -1.83
CA LEU A 194 4.67 -18.30 -0.68
C LEU A 194 4.17 -19.74 -0.48
N GLU A 195 4.17 -20.54 -1.53
CA GLU A 195 3.78 -21.96 -1.56
C GLU A 195 4.98 -22.91 -1.51
N ASP A 196 6.12 -22.43 -0.98
CA ASP A 196 7.35 -23.21 -0.79
C ASP A 196 7.97 -23.75 -2.10
N ASP A 197 7.76 -23.07 -3.25
CA ASP A 197 8.51 -23.28 -4.48
C ASP A 197 9.47 -22.14 -4.80
N PRO A 198 10.57 -21.97 -4.04
CA PRO A 198 11.54 -20.91 -4.28
C PRO A 198 12.30 -21.08 -5.60
N VAL A 199 12.42 -22.30 -6.10
CA VAL A 199 13.10 -22.59 -7.38
C VAL A 199 12.27 -22.07 -8.55
N GLY A 200 10.97 -22.39 -8.56
CA GLY A 200 10.03 -21.91 -9.57
C GLY A 200 9.92 -20.38 -9.56
N ALA A 201 9.81 -19.80 -8.36
CA ALA A 201 9.79 -18.35 -8.17
C ALA A 201 11.04 -17.68 -8.77
N LYS A 202 12.25 -18.14 -8.38
CA LYS A 202 13.52 -17.60 -8.89
C LYS A 202 13.65 -17.75 -10.40
N ARG A 203 13.24 -18.87 -10.98
CA ARG A 203 13.26 -19.08 -12.42
C ARG A 203 12.42 -18.05 -13.17
N LYS A 204 11.18 -17.81 -12.71
CA LYS A 204 10.27 -16.83 -13.30
C LYS A 204 10.81 -15.40 -13.15
N LEU A 205 11.28 -15.04 -11.96
CA LEU A 205 11.86 -13.72 -11.70
C LEU A 205 13.11 -13.45 -12.56
N LYS A 206 14.02 -14.44 -12.72
CA LYS A 206 15.19 -14.31 -13.59
C LYS A 206 14.81 -14.07 -15.05
N ALA A 207 13.76 -14.73 -15.54
CA ALA A 207 13.28 -14.50 -16.90
C ALA A 207 12.78 -13.06 -17.12
N ILE A 208 12.11 -12.48 -16.12
CA ILE A 208 11.67 -11.07 -16.18
C ILE A 208 12.86 -10.12 -16.01
N ALA A 209 13.80 -10.42 -15.10
CA ALA A 209 15.00 -9.63 -14.86
C ALA A 209 15.94 -9.55 -16.09
N ALA A 210 15.94 -10.58 -16.94
CA ALA A 210 16.71 -10.62 -18.18
C ALA A 210 16.08 -9.85 -19.35
N SER A 211 14.88 -9.26 -19.18
CA SER A 211 14.21 -8.51 -20.25
C SER A 211 15.01 -7.26 -20.62
N THR A 212 15.16 -7.05 -21.93
CA THR A 212 15.74 -5.82 -22.50
C THR A 212 14.69 -4.83 -22.99
N ASP A 213 13.41 -5.16 -22.87
CA ASP A 213 12.31 -4.29 -23.30
C ASP A 213 12.23 -3.05 -22.39
N PRO A 214 12.34 -1.83 -22.94
CA PRO A 214 12.23 -0.60 -22.16
C PRO A 214 10.91 -0.46 -21.40
N MET A 215 9.82 -1.01 -21.91
CA MET A 215 8.52 -1.00 -21.23
C MET A 215 8.53 -1.85 -19.96
N GLU A 216 9.33 -2.91 -19.92
CA GLU A 216 9.44 -3.82 -18.77
C GLU A 216 10.44 -3.34 -17.70
N ARG A 217 10.99 -2.12 -17.83
CA ARG A 217 12.01 -1.59 -16.90
C ARG A 217 11.61 -1.71 -15.44
N VAL A 218 10.38 -1.30 -15.10
CA VAL A 218 9.89 -1.32 -13.70
C VAL A 218 9.74 -2.75 -13.17
N PRO A 219 8.99 -3.67 -13.81
CA PRO A 219 8.90 -5.05 -13.35
C PRO A 219 10.26 -5.78 -13.39
N ARG A 220 11.16 -5.44 -14.32
CA ARG A 220 12.53 -5.95 -14.33
C ARG A 220 13.29 -5.58 -13.06
N LEU A 221 13.31 -4.30 -12.68
CA LEU A 221 13.98 -3.82 -11.47
C LEU A 221 13.34 -4.43 -10.21
N ALA A 222 12.02 -4.48 -10.16
CA ALA A 222 11.32 -5.13 -9.05
C ALA A 222 11.65 -6.62 -8.93
N SER A 223 11.84 -7.32 -10.07
CA SER A 223 12.26 -8.73 -10.07
C SER A 223 13.68 -8.91 -9.54
N LEU A 224 14.62 -8.03 -9.86
CA LEU A 224 15.97 -8.02 -9.29
C LEU A 224 15.94 -7.82 -7.77
N VAL A 225 15.11 -6.87 -7.28
CA VAL A 225 14.92 -6.66 -5.84
C VAL A 225 14.39 -7.92 -5.16
N LEU A 226 13.39 -8.58 -5.75
CA LEU A 226 12.85 -9.82 -5.21
C LEU A 226 13.89 -10.95 -5.21
N LEU A 227 14.69 -11.09 -6.27
CA LEU A 227 15.76 -12.07 -6.32
C LEU A 227 16.81 -11.84 -5.23
N ALA A 228 17.24 -10.59 -5.02
CA ALA A 228 18.18 -10.26 -3.94
C ALA A 228 17.62 -10.65 -2.56
N ARG A 229 16.32 -10.40 -2.32
CA ARG A 229 15.66 -10.78 -1.07
C ARG A 229 15.60 -12.30 -0.89
N LEU A 230 15.24 -13.04 -1.94
CA LEU A 230 15.17 -14.49 -1.91
C LEU A 230 16.56 -15.11 -1.67
N ASP A 231 17.60 -14.59 -2.34
CA ASP A 231 18.97 -15.07 -2.16
C ASP A 231 19.46 -14.79 -0.73
N ARG A 232 19.17 -13.62 -0.18
CA ARG A 232 19.55 -13.29 1.20
C ARG A 232 18.83 -14.17 2.22
N LYS A 233 17.55 -14.48 2.01
CA LYS A 233 16.80 -15.40 2.88
C LYS A 233 17.36 -16.82 2.83
N ASP A 234 17.86 -17.26 1.66
CA ASP A 234 18.48 -18.58 1.48
C ASP A 234 19.95 -18.62 1.96
N GLY A 235 20.44 -17.54 2.61
CA GLY A 235 21.81 -17.45 3.10
C GLY A 235 22.86 -17.16 2.01
N LYS A 236 22.44 -16.86 0.78
CA LYS A 236 23.32 -16.52 -0.36
C LYS A 236 23.66 -15.03 -0.34
N PHE A 237 24.37 -14.60 0.70
CA PHE A 237 24.64 -13.18 0.94
C PHE A 237 25.45 -12.53 -0.21
N GLU A 238 26.47 -13.20 -0.72
CA GLU A 238 27.28 -12.67 -1.82
C GLU A 238 26.47 -12.39 -3.08
N ALA A 239 25.60 -13.32 -3.49
CA ALA A 239 24.70 -13.13 -4.63
C ALA A 239 23.71 -11.99 -4.40
N SER A 240 23.18 -11.87 -3.19
CA SER A 240 22.30 -10.77 -2.79
C SER A 240 23.04 -9.43 -2.85
N ASP A 241 24.26 -9.36 -2.31
CA ASP A 241 25.04 -8.13 -2.24
C ASP A 241 25.50 -7.68 -3.64
N ALA A 242 25.78 -8.62 -4.55
CA ALA A 242 26.06 -8.32 -5.96
C ALA A 242 24.86 -7.66 -6.65
N LEU A 243 23.63 -8.21 -6.46
CA LEU A 243 22.41 -7.61 -6.99
C LEU A 243 22.09 -6.24 -6.35
N ILE A 244 22.35 -6.09 -5.05
CA ILE A 244 22.18 -4.81 -4.34
C ILE A 244 23.14 -3.77 -4.91
N THR A 245 24.39 -4.15 -5.20
CA THR A 245 25.40 -3.27 -5.79
C THR A 245 25.01 -2.86 -7.21
N GLU A 246 24.53 -3.81 -8.02
CA GLU A 246 24.01 -3.53 -9.37
C GLU A 246 22.83 -2.54 -9.30
N LEU A 247 21.87 -2.77 -8.40
CA LEU A 247 20.72 -1.90 -8.21
C LEU A 247 21.11 -0.53 -7.63
N GLY A 248 22.11 -0.49 -6.76
CA GLY A 248 22.67 0.76 -6.21
C GLY A 248 23.33 1.65 -7.27
N SER A 249 23.87 1.04 -8.34
CA SER A 249 24.40 1.80 -9.50
C SER A 249 23.31 2.46 -10.34
N LEU A 250 22.07 1.96 -10.23
CA LEU A 250 20.90 2.55 -10.88
C LEU A 250 20.44 3.75 -10.06
N ARG A 251 20.77 4.95 -10.51
CA ARG A 251 20.31 6.18 -9.89
C ARG A 251 18.80 6.27 -10.04
N LEU A 252 18.10 6.08 -8.91
CA LEU A 252 16.65 6.22 -8.83
C LEU A 252 16.32 7.58 -8.23
N LYS A 253 15.24 8.21 -8.71
CA LYS A 253 14.78 9.49 -8.14
C LYS A 253 14.46 9.41 -6.64
N GLN A 254 14.01 8.23 -6.21
CA GLN A 254 13.76 7.95 -4.79
C GLN A 254 14.36 6.60 -4.37
N PRO A 255 14.81 6.46 -3.12
CA PRO A 255 15.35 5.21 -2.63
C PRO A 255 14.28 4.11 -2.68
N ALA A 256 14.59 3.00 -3.35
CA ALA A 256 13.75 1.81 -3.37
C ALA A 256 14.25 0.81 -2.31
N LEU A 257 13.32 0.24 -1.55
CA LEU A 257 13.65 -0.74 -0.52
C LEU A 257 14.14 -2.05 -1.17
N LEU A 258 15.40 -2.41 -0.93
CA LEU A 258 16.01 -3.65 -1.41
C LEU A 258 15.81 -4.81 -0.44
N PHE A 259 15.99 -4.56 0.85
CA PHE A 259 15.88 -5.58 1.87
C PHE A 259 15.22 -5.03 3.13
N SER A 260 14.39 -5.86 3.77
CA SER A 260 13.81 -5.61 5.10
C SER A 260 13.89 -6.91 5.91
N PRO A 261 14.50 -6.89 7.10
CA PRO A 261 14.42 -8.04 8.00
C PRO A 261 12.97 -8.42 8.28
N SER A 262 12.71 -9.73 8.39
CA SER A 262 11.41 -10.20 8.87
C SER A 262 11.25 -9.86 10.34
N PHE A 263 10.02 -9.63 10.75
CA PHE A 263 9.66 -9.45 12.16
C PHE A 263 8.38 -10.23 12.46
N ASP A 264 8.26 -10.71 13.68
CA ASP A 264 7.07 -11.37 14.18
C ASP A 264 6.32 -10.40 15.10
N LEU A 265 5.04 -10.24 14.84
CA LEU A 265 4.17 -9.51 15.75
C LEU A 265 3.93 -10.36 17.02
N PRO A 266 3.80 -9.70 18.18
CA PRO A 266 3.41 -10.41 19.39
C PRO A 266 2.12 -11.19 19.11
N ARG A 267 2.20 -12.50 19.29
CA ARG A 267 0.98 -13.33 19.26
C ARG A 267 0.18 -12.94 20.50
N ASN A 268 -1.06 -12.56 20.29
CA ASN A 268 -2.02 -12.54 21.39
C ASN A 268 -2.18 -14.00 21.81
N ASN A 269 -1.36 -14.43 22.76
CA ASN A 269 -1.50 -15.70 23.46
C ASN A 269 -2.74 -15.60 24.35
N GLY A 270 -3.91 -15.50 23.71
CA GLY A 270 -5.17 -15.74 24.38
C GLY A 270 -5.11 -17.17 24.91
N VAL A 271 -5.01 -17.28 26.22
CA VAL A 271 -4.92 -18.49 26.99
C VAL A 271 -5.87 -19.56 26.44
N THR A 272 -5.34 -20.71 26.10
CA THR A 272 -6.06 -21.95 25.86
C THR A 272 -6.72 -22.40 27.16
N SER A 273 -7.91 -21.97 27.41
CA SER A 273 -8.80 -22.60 28.40
C SER A 273 -10.13 -22.86 27.76
N SER A 274 -10.53 -24.08 27.75
CA SER A 274 -11.65 -24.65 27.01
C SER A 274 -13.04 -24.25 27.47
N ILE A 275 -13.22 -23.25 28.32
CA ILE A 275 -14.57 -22.88 28.87
C ILE A 275 -14.76 -21.36 29.07
N ALA A 276 -13.74 -20.51 28.91
CA ALA A 276 -13.92 -19.08 29.08
C ALA A 276 -14.07 -18.38 27.70
N VAL A 277 -15.10 -17.59 27.54
CA VAL A 277 -15.20 -16.58 26.48
C VAL A 277 -13.98 -15.67 26.64
N GLN A 278 -12.95 -15.91 25.85
CA GLN A 278 -11.78 -15.05 25.85
C GLN A 278 -12.18 -13.74 25.16
N THR A 279 -12.50 -12.77 25.95
CA THR A 279 -12.37 -11.39 25.58
C THR A 279 -10.87 -11.11 25.44
N SER A 280 -10.38 -11.00 24.23
CA SER A 280 -9.06 -10.42 24.00
C SER A 280 -9.06 -9.07 24.70
N THR A 281 -8.23 -8.93 25.74
CA THR A 281 -8.05 -7.64 26.43
C THR A 281 -7.28 -6.65 25.55
N ASP A 282 -6.75 -7.10 24.43
CA ASP A 282 -6.08 -6.27 23.46
C ASP A 282 -7.07 -5.83 22.38
N THR A 283 -7.51 -4.59 22.49
CA THR A 283 -8.31 -3.95 21.44
C THR A 283 -7.35 -3.54 20.32
N PHE A 284 -7.60 -4.03 19.09
CA PHE A 284 -6.89 -3.58 17.89
C PHE A 284 -7.37 -2.20 17.41
N ASP A 285 -8.24 -1.56 18.14
CA ASP A 285 -8.84 -0.31 17.73
C ASP A 285 -7.88 0.85 18.01
N ASP A 286 -7.75 1.73 17.04
CA ASP A 286 -6.97 2.97 17.13
C ASP A 286 -5.50 2.79 17.54
N LYS A 287 -4.84 1.70 17.11
CA LYS A 287 -3.40 1.49 17.34
C LYS A 287 -2.62 1.74 16.06
N TRP A 288 -1.88 2.84 16.03
CA TRP A 288 -1.00 3.16 14.91
C TRP A 288 0.21 3.99 15.37
N ILE A 289 1.27 3.94 14.58
CA ILE A 289 2.44 4.79 14.71
C ILE A 289 2.83 5.37 13.36
N ASP A 290 3.37 6.59 13.38
CA ASP A 290 4.14 7.16 12.28
C ASP A 290 5.61 7.08 12.66
N VAL A 291 6.38 6.47 11.79
CA VAL A 291 7.82 6.30 11.98
C VAL A 291 8.55 7.18 10.98
N GLY A 292 9.35 8.10 11.48
CA GLY A 292 10.31 8.87 10.71
C GLY A 292 11.67 8.20 10.71
N PHE A 293 12.37 8.24 9.58
CA PHE A 293 13.75 7.75 9.49
C PHE A 293 14.45 8.32 8.27
N TRP A 294 15.78 8.40 8.34
CA TRP A 294 16.62 8.80 7.21
C TRP A 294 17.11 7.57 6.45
N VAL A 295 17.10 7.65 5.13
CA VAL A 295 17.80 6.73 4.24
C VAL A 295 19.07 7.43 3.78
N GLY A 296 20.20 7.02 4.34
CA GLY A 296 21.49 7.62 4.04
C GLY A 296 21.94 7.38 2.58
N PRO A 297 22.99 8.08 2.13
CA PRO A 297 23.56 7.87 0.79
C PRO A 297 24.05 6.44 0.54
N ASP A 298 24.36 5.71 1.62
CA ASP A 298 24.75 4.31 1.63
C ASP A 298 23.53 3.34 1.57
N GLY A 299 22.32 3.88 1.45
CA GLY A 299 21.07 3.12 1.46
C GLY A 299 20.68 2.54 2.83
N ARG A 300 21.38 2.89 3.91
CA ARG A 300 21.06 2.40 5.26
C ARG A 300 20.13 3.34 6.00
N VAL A 301 19.28 2.76 6.83
CA VAL A 301 18.39 3.52 7.70
C VAL A 301 19.15 4.05 8.90
N ARG A 302 18.85 5.30 9.27
CA ARG A 302 19.40 6.03 10.43
C ARG A 302 18.29 6.82 11.11
N ASP A 303 18.50 7.12 12.38
CA ASP A 303 17.67 8.05 13.18
C ASP A 303 16.17 7.71 13.11
N THR A 304 15.87 6.42 13.37
CA THR A 304 14.48 5.95 13.39
C THR A 304 13.79 6.39 14.67
N GLU A 305 12.69 7.13 14.54
CA GLU A 305 11.89 7.63 15.65
C GLU A 305 10.39 7.49 15.40
N ILE A 306 9.63 7.39 16.48
CA ILE A 306 8.16 7.49 16.42
C ILE A 306 7.77 8.96 16.48
N LEU A 307 7.31 9.50 15.36
CA LEU A 307 6.90 10.91 15.25
C LEU A 307 5.53 11.15 15.89
N ARG A 308 4.61 10.23 15.66
CA ARG A 308 3.24 10.29 16.19
C ARG A 308 2.75 8.88 16.49
N GLN A 309 1.85 8.78 17.47
CA GLN A 309 1.25 7.49 17.83
C GLN A 309 -0.17 7.64 18.37
N ARG A 310 -0.91 6.55 18.30
CA ARG A 310 -2.18 6.39 19.00
C ARG A 310 -2.23 5.00 19.63
N GLY A 311 -2.60 4.95 20.90
CA GLY A 311 -2.60 3.71 21.69
C GLY A 311 -1.20 3.23 22.10
N PRO A 312 -1.12 2.08 22.81
CA PRO A 312 0.15 1.47 23.23
C PRO A 312 1.00 1.04 22.04
N THR A 313 2.33 1.18 22.15
CA THR A 313 3.28 0.92 21.06
C THR A 313 4.18 -0.30 21.24
N ALA A 314 4.06 -1.05 22.33
CA ALA A 314 4.90 -2.23 22.60
C ALA A 314 4.88 -3.28 21.47
N TRP A 315 3.81 -3.34 20.67
CA TRP A 315 3.73 -4.18 19.48
C TRP A 315 4.70 -3.77 18.36
N ALA A 316 5.18 -2.53 18.39
CA ALA A 316 6.01 -1.96 17.34
C ALA A 316 7.51 -2.25 17.50
N ASP A 317 7.98 -2.69 18.65
CA ASP A 317 9.41 -2.94 18.89
C ASP A 317 10.06 -3.87 17.85
N PRO A 318 9.48 -5.01 17.47
CA PRO A 318 10.03 -5.84 16.41
C PRO A 318 10.02 -5.16 15.03
N LEU A 319 9.01 -4.34 14.75
CA LEU A 319 8.89 -3.56 13.53
C LEU A 319 9.98 -2.49 13.46
N LEU A 320 10.23 -1.74 14.53
CA LEU A 320 11.29 -0.71 14.57
C LEU A 320 12.67 -1.33 14.36
N LYS A 321 12.94 -2.50 14.95
CA LYS A 321 14.17 -3.27 14.68
C LYS A 321 14.28 -3.67 13.21
N SER A 322 13.17 -4.07 12.60
CA SER A 322 13.14 -4.40 11.17
C SER A 322 13.41 -3.16 10.31
N ILE A 323 12.83 -2.00 10.64
CA ILE A 323 13.07 -0.74 9.92
C ILE A 323 14.54 -0.35 9.97
N ASN A 324 15.18 -0.42 11.14
CA ASN A 324 16.60 -0.11 11.31
C ASN A 324 17.54 -1.04 10.50
N GLY A 325 17.11 -2.26 10.23
CA GLY A 325 17.85 -3.23 9.43
C GLY A 325 17.58 -3.17 7.93
N ARG A 326 16.80 -2.21 7.44
CA ARG A 326 16.48 -2.08 6.01
C ARG A 326 17.66 -1.60 5.19
N ILE A 327 17.69 -2.03 3.94
CA ILE A 327 18.64 -1.58 2.91
C ILE A 327 17.84 -1.06 1.73
N TYR A 328 18.21 0.12 1.28
CA TYR A 328 17.62 0.81 0.14
C TYR A 328 18.64 0.96 -1.00
N THR A 329 18.16 1.30 -2.20
CA THR A 329 19.05 1.77 -3.28
C THR A 329 19.56 3.17 -2.94
N SER A 330 20.71 3.53 -3.49
CA SER A 330 21.11 4.93 -3.57
C SER A 330 20.12 5.73 -4.41
N SER A 331 19.98 7.02 -4.15
CA SER A 331 19.11 7.90 -4.94
C SER A 331 19.82 9.22 -5.24
N ASP A 332 19.46 9.85 -6.37
CA ASP A 332 20.00 11.16 -6.78
C ASP A 332 19.49 12.31 -5.89
N SER A 333 18.39 12.11 -5.18
CA SER A 333 17.85 13.05 -4.22
C SER A 333 18.52 12.99 -2.86
N ASN A 334 19.47 12.07 -2.65
CA ASN A 334 20.22 12.01 -1.42
C ASN A 334 21.23 13.17 -1.43
N GLY A 335 20.85 14.32 -0.85
CA GLY A 335 21.83 15.29 -0.39
C GLY A 335 22.83 14.64 0.59
N ALA A 336 23.73 15.42 1.17
CA ALA A 336 24.71 14.89 2.13
C ALA A 336 24.05 14.13 3.30
N ASP A 337 22.80 14.46 3.66
CA ASP A 337 22.09 13.90 4.81
C ASP A 337 21.20 12.70 4.45
N GLY A 338 20.90 12.46 3.16
CA GLY A 338 20.01 11.40 2.71
C GLY A 338 18.59 11.85 2.42
N VAL A 339 17.63 10.90 2.41
CA VAL A 339 16.20 11.14 2.19
C VAL A 339 15.42 10.80 3.46
N PHE A 340 14.68 11.77 3.99
CA PHE A 340 13.78 11.54 5.10
C PHE A 340 12.51 10.85 4.61
N ARG A 341 12.10 9.80 5.33
CA ARG A 341 10.89 9.04 5.05
C ARG A 341 9.97 9.04 6.26
N VAL A 342 8.68 9.05 5.99
CA VAL A 342 7.64 8.89 7.01
C VAL A 342 6.72 7.75 6.60
N GLU A 343 6.57 6.79 7.46
CA GLU A 343 5.74 5.62 7.20
C GLU A 343 4.75 5.41 8.35
N ARG A 344 3.47 5.21 7.99
CA ARG A 344 2.43 4.85 8.97
C ARG A 344 2.26 3.35 9.02
N TYR A 345 2.15 2.84 10.24
CA TYR A 345 1.84 1.46 10.55
C TYR A 345 0.63 1.38 11.46
N SER A 346 -0.40 0.68 11.02
CA SER A 346 -1.62 0.45 11.80
C SER A 346 -1.66 -1.00 12.25
N TYR A 347 -1.70 -1.21 13.58
CA TYR A 347 -1.82 -2.54 14.17
C TYR A 347 -3.29 -2.93 14.22
N THR A 348 -3.67 -3.99 13.52
CA THR A 348 -5.05 -4.40 13.35
C THR A 348 -5.21 -5.91 13.27
N SER A 349 -6.44 -6.39 13.23
CA SER A 349 -6.79 -7.76 12.87
C SER A 349 -8.07 -7.78 12.06
N LEU A 350 -8.33 -8.85 11.34
CA LEU A 350 -9.54 -8.95 10.53
C LEU A 350 -10.77 -9.17 11.42
N TRP A 351 -11.85 -8.48 11.08
CA TRP A 351 -13.17 -8.79 11.61
C TRP A 351 -13.71 -10.06 10.96
N GLY A 352 -14.21 -10.98 11.75
CA GLY A 352 -14.91 -12.18 11.33
C GLY A 352 -16.23 -12.37 12.09
N ASN A 353 -17.04 -13.29 11.65
CA ASN A 353 -18.22 -13.72 12.40
C ASN A 353 -17.84 -14.92 13.27
N ARG A 354 -18.29 -14.94 14.51
CA ARG A 354 -18.19 -16.13 15.35
C ARG A 354 -19.03 -17.24 14.71
N SER A 355 -18.45 -18.45 14.58
CA SER A 355 -19.13 -19.61 13.99
C SER A 355 -20.54 -19.79 14.57
N GLY A 356 -21.54 -19.89 13.68
CA GLY A 356 -22.94 -20.09 14.06
C GLY A 356 -23.67 -18.85 14.61
N THR A 357 -23.03 -17.67 14.59
CA THR A 357 -23.65 -16.44 15.09
C THR A 357 -23.45 -15.27 14.12
N ARG A 358 -24.24 -14.19 14.31
CA ARG A 358 -24.03 -12.90 13.61
C ARG A 358 -23.14 -11.94 14.42
N ILE A 359 -22.57 -12.41 15.54
CA ILE A 359 -21.72 -11.58 16.39
C ILE A 359 -20.38 -11.43 15.68
N ARG A 360 -20.00 -10.18 15.40
CA ARG A 360 -18.70 -9.84 14.87
C ARG A 360 -17.63 -9.92 15.96
N GLN A 361 -16.51 -10.51 15.63
CA GLN A 361 -15.37 -10.64 16.53
C GLN A 361 -14.08 -10.35 15.77
N ARG A 362 -13.13 -9.69 16.42
CA ARG A 362 -11.77 -9.55 15.89
C ARG A 362 -11.07 -10.90 15.90
N GLY A 363 -10.37 -11.23 14.82
CA GLY A 363 -9.49 -12.40 14.77
C GLY A 363 -8.31 -12.26 15.74
N SER A 364 -7.75 -13.38 16.15
CA SER A 364 -6.53 -13.43 16.99
C SER A 364 -5.27 -13.06 16.23
N ASP A 365 -5.28 -13.19 14.90
CA ASP A 365 -4.11 -12.96 14.06
C ASP A 365 -3.89 -11.45 13.86
N ALA A 366 -2.94 -10.92 14.61
CA ALA A 366 -2.49 -9.55 14.46
C ALA A 366 -1.82 -9.33 13.10
N ARG A 367 -2.05 -8.17 12.52
CA ARG A 367 -1.43 -7.73 11.28
C ARG A 367 -1.08 -6.25 11.36
N VAL A 368 -0.14 -5.83 10.53
CA VAL A 368 0.22 -4.42 10.37
C VAL A 368 -0.11 -4.00 8.96
N GLU A 369 -0.95 -2.99 8.85
CA GLU A 369 -1.18 -2.29 7.59
C GLU A 369 -0.20 -1.13 7.47
N PHE A 370 0.33 -0.94 6.27
CA PHE A 370 1.38 0.02 5.97
C PHE A 370 0.87 1.10 5.01
N LEU A 371 1.30 2.34 5.23
CA LEU A 371 1.17 3.43 4.28
C LEU A 371 2.42 4.30 4.28
N ASP A 372 2.96 4.58 3.10
CA ASP A 372 4.01 5.58 2.90
C ASP A 372 3.39 6.99 2.94
N LEU A 373 3.81 7.79 3.91
CA LEU A 373 3.40 9.19 4.08
C LEU A 373 4.50 10.16 3.63
N THR A 374 5.58 9.65 3.04
CA THR A 374 6.69 10.48 2.56
C THR A 374 6.20 11.45 1.50
N VAL A 375 6.38 12.74 1.74
CA VAL A 375 6.03 13.77 0.76
C VAL A 375 7.00 13.68 -0.41
N ASN A 376 6.46 13.49 -1.63
CA ASN A 376 7.26 13.56 -2.84
C ASN A 376 7.37 15.03 -3.30
N PRO A 377 8.54 15.69 -3.17
CA PRO A 377 8.69 17.10 -3.57
C PRO A 377 8.44 17.33 -5.06
N ASP A 378 8.61 16.31 -5.92
CA ASP A 378 8.36 16.43 -7.35
C ASP A 378 6.85 16.37 -7.70
N ALA A 379 6.02 15.74 -6.87
CA ALA A 379 4.57 15.74 -7.06
C ALA A 379 3.95 17.14 -6.85
N ALA A 380 4.63 18.01 -6.11
CA ALA A 380 4.22 19.40 -5.90
C ALA A 380 4.44 20.29 -7.15
N LYS A 381 5.38 19.93 -8.02
CA LYS A 381 5.77 20.73 -9.20
C LYS A 381 4.94 20.44 -10.47
N THR A 382 4.18 19.36 -10.51
CA THR A 382 3.45 18.90 -11.71
C THR A 382 2.04 19.52 -11.84
N LYS A 383 1.68 20.47 -10.97
CA LYS A 383 0.37 21.15 -10.94
C LYS A 383 0.45 22.66 -11.15
N GLN A 384 1.45 23.13 -11.86
CA GLN A 384 1.45 24.49 -12.45
C GLN A 384 1.09 24.44 -13.93
#